data_65f112209be73088dc9883e8594e650d
#
_entry.id   65f112209be73088dc9883e8594e650d
#
_cell.length_a   1.000
_cell.length_b   1.000
_cell.length_c   1.000
_cell.angle_alpha   90.00
_cell.angle_beta   90.00
_cell.angle_gamma   90.00
#
_symmetry.space_group_name_H-M   'P 1'
#
loop_
_entity.id
_entity.type
_entity.pdbx_description
1 polymer ?
#
loop_
_entity_poly.entity_id
_entity_poly.type
_entity_poly.pdbx_seq_one_letter_code
_entity_poly.pdbx_strand_id
1 'polypeptide(L)'
;MCHTLHRMPTVRYDPAAVRPRRSVLFMPGSNARALEKARTLPADVLVLDLEDAVAPDKKVEARAQVAAAIKAGGYGRREIVVRVNALSTPWGRDDLAAAAAASADAVLLPKVESAETVSASIEVLGSAPAVWCMLETPRGILNASSIAAASPRVTALVMGTSDLTKDLHARATRERLPLLTSLQLCVLAARCSGITALDGVHLDLDDDTGFAEACRQAADFGFERQDADPSQAGGRRQRSVRAGRR
;
A
#
# COMPACT_ATOMS: atom_id res chain seq x y z
N MET A 1 -28.28 -15.39 -30.69
CA MET A 1 -28.32 -15.15 -29.24
C MET A 1 -27.35 -14.02 -28.96
N CYS A 2 -27.88 -12.84 -28.65
CA CYS A 2 -27.11 -11.63 -28.44
C CYS A 2 -26.61 -11.65 -26.97
N HIS A 3 -25.30 -11.79 -26.76
CA HIS A 3 -24.71 -11.64 -25.42
C HIS A 3 -24.82 -10.18 -25.01
N THR A 4 -25.68 -9.90 -24.04
CA THR A 4 -25.80 -8.61 -23.39
C THR A 4 -24.50 -8.38 -22.61
N LEU A 5 -23.60 -7.59 -23.17
CA LEU A 5 -22.44 -7.06 -22.45
C LEU A 5 -22.98 -6.25 -21.26
N HIS A 6 -22.87 -6.77 -20.06
CA HIS A 6 -23.10 -6.02 -18.84
C HIS A 6 -22.09 -4.86 -18.84
N ARG A 7 -22.60 -3.66 -19.11
CA ARG A 7 -21.83 -2.42 -19.00
C ARG A 7 -21.50 -2.23 -17.53
N MET A 8 -20.26 -2.52 -17.12
CA MET A 8 -19.76 -2.16 -15.80
C MET A 8 -20.03 -0.68 -15.59
N PRO A 9 -20.56 -0.26 -14.42
CA PRO A 9 -20.71 1.14 -14.13
C PRO A 9 -19.32 1.79 -14.18
N THR A 10 -19.16 2.78 -15.03
CA THR A 10 -17.95 3.62 -15.05
C THR A 10 -17.95 4.43 -13.75
N VAL A 11 -17.31 3.89 -12.71
CA VAL A 11 -17.01 4.66 -11.52
C VAL A 11 -16.08 5.80 -11.95
N ARG A 12 -16.60 7.02 -11.97
CA ARG A 12 -15.75 8.18 -12.21
C ARG A 12 -14.91 8.40 -10.96
N TYR A 13 -13.59 8.39 -11.11
CA TYR A 13 -12.68 8.83 -10.08
C TYR A 13 -13.07 10.26 -9.65
N ASP A 14 -13.47 10.41 -8.39
CA ASP A 14 -13.73 11.72 -7.79
C ASP A 14 -12.59 12.03 -6.81
N PRO A 15 -11.64 12.88 -7.19
CA PRO A 15 -10.53 13.23 -6.31
C PRO A 15 -10.97 13.95 -5.03
N ALA A 16 -12.18 14.56 -5.00
CA ALA A 16 -12.71 15.22 -3.80
C ALA A 16 -13.27 14.22 -2.77
N ALA A 17 -13.63 13.00 -3.20
CA ALA A 17 -14.16 11.95 -2.33
C ALA A 17 -13.05 11.06 -1.73
N VAL A 18 -11.80 11.22 -2.18
CA VAL A 18 -10.67 10.38 -1.76
C VAL A 18 -9.97 11.00 -0.56
N ARG A 19 -9.71 10.19 0.49
CA ARG A 19 -8.81 10.60 1.57
C ARG A 19 -7.43 10.95 0.99
N PRO A 20 -6.76 12.04 1.43
CA PRO A 20 -5.41 12.33 1.00
C PRO A 20 -4.47 11.17 1.36
N ARG A 21 -3.73 10.66 0.40
CA ARG A 21 -2.74 9.58 0.57
C ARG A 21 -1.37 10.00 0.02
N ARG A 22 -1.02 11.27 0.26
CA ARG A 22 0.21 11.90 -0.23
C ARG A 22 1.46 11.30 0.38
N SER A 23 1.37 10.88 1.65
CA SER A 23 2.46 10.29 2.42
C SER A 23 2.01 8.99 3.05
N VAL A 24 2.70 7.90 2.70
CA VAL A 24 2.46 6.55 3.23
C VAL A 24 3.71 6.09 3.96
N LEU A 25 3.57 5.77 5.24
CA LEU A 25 4.68 5.41 6.10
C LEU A 25 4.54 3.99 6.62
N PHE A 26 5.52 3.14 6.30
CA PHE A 26 5.58 1.76 6.77
C PHE A 26 6.21 1.69 8.16
N MET A 27 5.52 1.02 9.09
CA MET A 27 5.93 0.87 10.48
C MET A 27 6.01 -0.62 10.84
N PRO A 28 7.18 -1.14 11.29
CA PRO A 28 7.31 -2.54 11.70
C PRO A 28 6.35 -2.88 12.83
N GLY A 29 5.47 -3.86 12.61
CA GLY A 29 4.47 -4.30 13.59
C GLY A 29 5.08 -4.92 14.85
N SER A 30 6.31 -5.40 14.78
CA SER A 30 7.05 -5.94 15.92
C SER A 30 7.73 -4.87 16.80
N ASN A 31 7.64 -3.58 16.44
CA ASN A 31 8.30 -2.50 17.15
C ASN A 31 7.29 -1.58 17.85
N ALA A 32 7.00 -1.84 19.13
CA ALA A 32 6.06 -1.05 19.93
C ALA A 32 6.40 0.45 19.97
N ARG A 33 7.71 0.79 20.05
CA ARG A 33 8.15 2.20 20.04
C ARG A 33 7.88 2.89 18.71
N ALA A 34 8.04 2.18 17.61
CA ALA A 34 7.72 2.69 16.28
C ALA A 34 6.21 2.94 16.14
N LEU A 35 5.36 2.01 16.60
CA LEU A 35 3.90 2.17 16.58
C LEU A 35 3.46 3.37 17.44
N GLU A 36 4.05 3.56 18.61
CA GLU A 36 3.75 4.72 19.46
C GLU A 36 4.21 6.03 18.80
N LYS A 37 5.44 6.07 18.29
CA LYS A 37 5.96 7.24 17.57
C LYS A 37 5.11 7.62 16.36
N ALA A 38 4.54 6.64 15.67
CA ALA A 38 3.69 6.85 14.50
C ALA A 38 2.48 7.75 14.78
N ARG A 39 1.99 7.80 16.02
CA ARG A 39 0.89 8.68 16.43
C ARG A 39 1.19 10.17 16.25
N THR A 40 2.46 10.55 16.25
CA THR A 40 2.90 11.96 16.16
C THR A 40 3.49 12.33 14.80
N LEU A 41 3.73 11.34 13.92
CA LEU A 41 4.37 11.58 12.64
C LEU A 41 3.38 12.25 11.65
N PRO A 42 3.86 13.22 10.87
CA PRO A 42 3.03 13.91 9.88
C PRO A 42 2.89 13.05 8.61
N ALA A 43 2.06 12.02 8.66
CA ALA A 43 1.74 11.15 7.53
C ALA A 43 0.23 11.09 7.33
N ASP A 44 -0.22 10.95 6.09
CA ASP A 44 -1.64 10.74 5.79
C ASP A 44 -2.04 9.29 6.06
N VAL A 45 -1.12 8.34 5.81
CA VAL A 45 -1.34 6.90 5.96
C VAL A 45 -0.22 6.26 6.76
N LEU A 46 -0.58 5.33 7.64
CA LEU A 46 0.34 4.45 8.35
C LEU A 46 0.05 3.01 7.94
N VAL A 47 1.05 2.34 7.37
CA VAL A 47 1.01 0.91 7.09
C VAL A 47 1.71 0.18 8.24
N LEU A 48 0.94 -0.49 9.08
CA LEU A 48 1.45 -1.32 10.17
C LEU A 48 1.80 -2.69 9.58
N ASP A 49 3.08 -3.00 9.53
CA ASP A 49 3.60 -4.10 8.73
C ASP A 49 3.75 -5.38 9.55
N LEU A 50 3.10 -6.47 9.11
CA LEU A 50 3.22 -7.83 9.65
C LEU A 50 4.05 -8.74 8.73
N GLU A 51 4.44 -8.25 7.54
CA GLU A 51 5.12 -9.03 6.53
C GLU A 51 6.65 -8.85 6.62
N ASP A 52 7.32 -8.35 5.63
CA ASP A 52 8.79 -8.36 5.51
C ASP A 52 9.54 -7.68 6.67
N ALA A 53 8.92 -6.69 7.33
CA ALA A 53 9.54 -6.01 8.46
C ALA A 53 9.48 -6.81 9.79
N VAL A 54 8.92 -8.02 9.77
CA VAL A 54 8.74 -8.86 10.96
C VAL A 54 9.36 -10.24 10.74
N ALA A 55 10.25 -10.66 11.62
CA ALA A 55 10.85 -12.00 11.56
C ALA A 55 9.80 -13.11 11.78
N PRO A 56 9.98 -14.31 11.19
CA PRO A 56 8.99 -15.39 11.27
C PRO A 56 8.56 -15.77 12.68
N ASP A 57 9.49 -15.83 13.62
CA ASP A 57 9.25 -16.15 15.04
C ASP A 57 8.51 -15.04 15.80
N LYS A 58 8.43 -13.84 15.24
CA LYS A 58 7.76 -12.68 15.82
C LYS A 58 6.37 -12.36 15.21
N LYS A 59 5.96 -13.08 14.18
CA LYS A 59 4.70 -12.80 13.45
C LYS A 59 3.46 -12.79 14.36
N VAL A 60 3.33 -13.78 15.25
CA VAL A 60 2.17 -13.89 16.16
C VAL A 60 2.16 -12.76 17.18
N GLU A 61 3.33 -12.44 17.76
CA GLU A 61 3.48 -11.34 18.72
C GLU A 61 3.18 -10.00 18.06
N ALA A 62 3.74 -9.74 16.86
CA ALA A 62 3.52 -8.52 16.09
C ALA A 62 2.04 -8.32 15.72
N ARG A 63 1.33 -9.39 15.34
CA ARG A 63 -0.12 -9.36 15.07
C ARG A 63 -0.89 -8.87 16.29
N ALA A 64 -0.63 -9.45 17.45
CA ALA A 64 -1.30 -9.05 18.70
C ALA A 64 -0.98 -7.59 19.05
N GLN A 65 0.27 -7.17 18.88
CA GLN A 65 0.74 -5.81 19.15
C GLN A 65 0.09 -4.79 18.22
N VAL A 66 0.02 -5.06 16.92
CA VAL A 66 -0.65 -4.20 15.93
C VAL A 66 -2.14 -4.08 16.24
N ALA A 67 -2.82 -5.20 16.51
CA ALA A 67 -4.24 -5.19 16.87
C ALA A 67 -4.52 -4.37 18.15
N ALA A 68 -3.67 -4.49 19.17
CA ALA A 68 -3.76 -3.71 20.39
C ALA A 68 -3.51 -2.22 20.14
N ALA A 69 -2.51 -1.86 19.30
CA ALA A 69 -2.19 -0.48 18.96
C ALA A 69 -3.35 0.21 18.22
N ILE A 70 -3.98 -0.48 17.27
CA ILE A 70 -5.16 0.03 16.55
C ILE A 70 -6.32 0.27 17.52
N LYS A 71 -6.64 -0.70 18.36
CA LYS A 71 -7.72 -0.58 19.36
C LYS A 71 -7.47 0.54 20.37
N ALA A 72 -6.23 0.77 20.78
CA ALA A 72 -5.85 1.87 21.66
C ALA A 72 -6.02 3.25 20.99
N GLY A 73 -5.99 3.31 19.65
CA GLY A 73 -6.21 4.52 18.87
C GLY A 73 -5.09 5.56 19.03
N GLY A 74 -5.44 6.85 18.96
CA GLY A 74 -4.48 7.96 19.08
C GLY A 74 -3.79 8.35 17.77
N TYR A 75 -4.16 7.74 16.64
CA TYR A 75 -3.59 8.03 15.32
C TYR A 75 -4.25 9.24 14.62
N GLY A 76 -5.26 9.84 15.24
CA GLY A 76 -5.95 11.02 14.70
C GLY A 76 -6.70 10.72 13.41
N ARG A 77 -6.46 11.54 12.38
CA ARG A 77 -7.13 11.42 11.05
C ARG A 77 -6.37 10.51 10.07
N ARG A 78 -5.28 9.91 10.47
CA ARG A 78 -4.46 9.05 9.59
C ARG A 78 -5.25 7.80 9.21
N GLU A 79 -5.11 7.39 7.96
CA GLU A 79 -5.62 6.09 7.51
C GLU A 79 -4.70 4.99 8.04
N ILE A 80 -5.27 4.00 8.72
CA ILE A 80 -4.53 2.89 9.30
C ILE A 80 -4.71 1.66 8.44
N VAL A 81 -3.63 1.23 7.83
CA VAL A 81 -3.55 0.07 6.95
C VAL A 81 -2.70 -1.01 7.60
N VAL A 82 -3.11 -2.27 7.53
CA VAL A 82 -2.30 -3.39 8.00
C VAL A 82 -1.77 -4.16 6.79
N ARG A 83 -0.44 -4.19 6.59
CA ARG A 83 0.14 -5.11 5.63
C ARG A 83 0.21 -6.49 6.26
N VAL A 84 -0.61 -7.39 5.77
CA VAL A 84 -0.74 -8.77 6.24
C VAL A 84 0.26 -9.70 5.54
N ASN A 85 0.47 -10.88 6.07
CA ASN A 85 1.16 -11.94 5.35
C ASN A 85 0.25 -12.53 4.24
N ALA A 86 0.83 -13.03 3.16
CA ALA A 86 0.07 -13.67 2.09
C ALA A 86 -0.76 -14.87 2.62
N LEU A 87 -1.94 -15.11 2.03
CA LEU A 87 -2.82 -16.23 2.42
C LEU A 87 -2.16 -17.61 2.28
N SER A 88 -1.16 -17.73 1.41
CA SER A 88 -0.37 -18.95 1.24
C SER A 88 0.56 -19.24 2.41
N THR A 89 0.76 -18.30 3.32
CA THR A 89 1.58 -18.45 4.53
C THR A 89 0.75 -18.94 5.72
N PRO A 90 1.37 -19.53 6.75
CA PRO A 90 0.65 -19.94 7.96
C PRO A 90 0.00 -18.79 8.73
N TRP A 91 0.38 -17.54 8.47
CA TRP A 91 -0.06 -16.37 9.23
C TRP A 91 -1.16 -15.56 8.55
N GLY A 92 -1.28 -15.63 7.20
CA GLY A 92 -2.09 -14.70 6.42
C GLY A 92 -3.57 -14.68 6.82
N ARG A 93 -4.18 -15.85 7.03
CA ARG A 93 -5.59 -15.94 7.46
C ARG A 93 -5.85 -15.26 8.81
N ASP A 94 -4.99 -15.52 9.77
CA ASP A 94 -5.13 -14.94 11.11
C ASP A 94 -4.82 -13.44 11.13
N ASP A 95 -3.90 -12.97 10.27
CA ASP A 95 -3.58 -11.54 10.14
C ASP A 95 -4.79 -10.78 9.58
N LEU A 96 -5.45 -11.31 8.55
CA LEU A 96 -6.67 -10.75 7.99
C LEU A 96 -7.78 -10.66 9.04
N ALA A 97 -8.02 -11.74 9.77
CA ALA A 97 -9.02 -11.79 10.83
C ALA A 97 -8.72 -10.78 11.95
N ALA A 98 -7.45 -10.67 12.36
CA ALA A 98 -7.02 -9.73 13.40
C ALA A 98 -7.16 -8.27 12.96
N ALA A 99 -6.82 -7.95 11.71
CA ALA A 99 -6.97 -6.61 11.15
C ALA A 99 -8.45 -6.18 11.08
N ALA A 100 -9.33 -7.09 10.64
CA ALA A 100 -10.78 -6.85 10.64
C ALA A 100 -11.33 -6.64 12.05
N ALA A 101 -10.96 -7.50 13.01
CA ALA A 101 -11.40 -7.40 14.41
C ALA A 101 -10.86 -6.16 15.15
N ALA A 102 -9.73 -5.61 14.70
CA ALA A 102 -9.16 -4.39 15.23
C ALA A 102 -9.75 -3.12 14.59
N SER A 103 -10.59 -3.25 13.57
CA SER A 103 -11.17 -2.14 12.79
C SER A 103 -10.10 -1.29 12.10
N ALA A 104 -9.14 -1.93 11.44
CA ALA A 104 -8.25 -1.25 10.51
C ALA A 104 -9.05 -0.58 9.38
N ASP A 105 -8.62 0.56 8.86
CA ASP A 105 -9.28 1.24 7.73
C ASP A 105 -9.14 0.39 6.45
N ALA A 106 -7.96 -0.21 6.23
CA ALA A 106 -7.70 -1.09 5.11
C ALA A 106 -6.69 -2.20 5.47
N VAL A 107 -6.65 -3.25 4.65
CA VAL A 107 -5.56 -4.22 4.62
C VAL A 107 -4.78 -4.08 3.31
N LEU A 108 -3.47 -4.21 3.37
CA LEU A 108 -2.58 -4.28 2.23
C LEU A 108 -2.17 -5.74 2.02
N LEU A 109 -2.62 -6.32 0.93
CA LEU A 109 -2.30 -7.68 0.51
C LEU A 109 -0.94 -7.65 -0.22
N PRO A 110 0.08 -8.39 0.25
CA PRO A 110 1.35 -8.49 -0.46
C PRO A 110 1.26 -9.49 -1.62
N LYS A 111 2.14 -9.38 -2.58
CA LYS A 111 2.39 -10.35 -3.67
C LYS A 111 1.11 -10.80 -4.38
N VAL A 112 0.21 -9.84 -4.67
CA VAL A 112 -1.05 -10.13 -5.34
C VAL A 112 -0.79 -10.40 -6.82
N GLU A 113 -1.16 -11.59 -7.29
CA GLU A 113 -0.94 -12.04 -8.66
C GLU A 113 -2.20 -12.26 -9.46
N SER A 114 -3.38 -12.29 -8.81
CA SER A 114 -4.65 -12.53 -9.50
C SER A 114 -5.87 -11.98 -8.74
N ALA A 115 -6.99 -11.85 -9.46
CA ALA A 115 -8.28 -11.47 -8.89
C ALA A 115 -8.80 -12.50 -7.87
N GLU A 116 -8.48 -13.79 -8.08
CA GLU A 116 -8.86 -14.89 -7.19
C GLU A 116 -8.19 -14.74 -5.81
N THR A 117 -6.93 -14.33 -5.78
CA THR A 117 -6.20 -14.04 -4.53
C THR A 117 -6.91 -12.94 -3.73
N VAL A 118 -7.38 -11.90 -4.42
CA VAL A 118 -8.16 -10.81 -3.79
C VAL A 118 -9.48 -11.33 -3.26
N SER A 119 -10.23 -12.09 -4.05
CA SER A 119 -11.52 -12.66 -3.66
C SER A 119 -11.41 -13.56 -2.44
N ALA A 120 -10.45 -14.48 -2.44
CA ALA A 120 -10.19 -15.37 -1.29
C ALA A 120 -9.82 -14.59 -0.01
N SER A 121 -9.06 -13.48 -0.14
CA SER A 121 -8.73 -12.62 1.00
C SER A 121 -9.97 -11.90 1.54
N ILE A 122 -10.84 -11.43 0.65
CA ILE A 122 -12.10 -10.77 1.01
C ILE A 122 -13.06 -11.71 1.74
N GLU A 123 -13.11 -12.97 1.36
CA GLU A 123 -13.93 -13.99 2.06
C GLU A 123 -13.49 -14.14 3.54
N VAL A 124 -12.19 -14.09 3.81
CA VAL A 124 -11.67 -14.15 5.19
C VAL A 124 -11.94 -12.85 5.96
N LEU A 125 -11.86 -11.71 5.28
CA LEU A 125 -12.08 -10.40 5.89
C LEU A 125 -13.53 -10.14 6.29
N GLY A 126 -14.51 -10.83 5.69
CA GLY A 126 -15.92 -10.54 5.87
C GLY A 126 -16.31 -9.18 5.26
N SER A 127 -17.09 -8.35 5.97
CA SER A 127 -17.66 -7.09 5.43
C SER A 127 -16.74 -5.87 5.47
N ALA A 128 -15.70 -5.87 6.26
CA ALA A 128 -14.71 -4.79 6.43
C ALA A 128 -13.33 -5.40 6.67
N PRO A 129 -12.21 -4.68 6.46
CA PRO A 129 -11.94 -3.32 5.97
C PRO A 129 -11.83 -3.21 4.43
N ALA A 130 -11.42 -2.04 3.90
CA ALA A 130 -11.02 -1.89 2.49
C ALA A 130 -9.78 -2.72 2.16
N VAL A 131 -9.54 -2.95 0.86
CA VAL A 131 -8.41 -3.78 0.38
C VAL A 131 -7.51 -2.94 -0.51
N TRP A 132 -6.22 -2.98 -0.22
CA TRP A 132 -5.14 -2.50 -1.07
C TRP A 132 -4.36 -3.69 -1.59
N CYS A 133 -3.91 -3.64 -2.84
CA CYS A 133 -3.17 -4.73 -3.46
C CYS A 133 -1.76 -4.28 -3.81
N MET A 134 -0.73 -4.97 -3.29
CA MET A 134 0.66 -4.70 -3.64
C MET A 134 1.03 -5.47 -4.90
N LEU A 135 1.45 -4.72 -5.93
CA LEU A 135 1.94 -5.22 -7.20
C LEU A 135 3.47 -5.26 -7.15
N GLU A 136 4.04 -6.41 -6.89
CA GLU A 136 5.47 -6.57 -6.64
C GLU A 136 6.07 -7.82 -7.30
N THR A 137 5.27 -8.47 -8.18
CA THR A 137 5.73 -9.58 -9.01
C THR A 137 5.41 -9.29 -10.48
N PRO A 138 6.17 -9.85 -11.45
CA PRO A 138 5.87 -9.70 -12.87
C PRO A 138 4.45 -10.14 -13.23
N ARG A 139 3.95 -11.23 -12.65
CA ARG A 139 2.59 -11.73 -12.85
C ARG A 139 1.55 -10.74 -12.32
N GLY A 140 1.76 -10.18 -11.13
CA GLY A 140 0.87 -9.16 -10.54
C GLY A 140 0.78 -7.92 -11.43
N ILE A 141 1.89 -7.47 -12.00
CA ILE A 141 1.92 -6.34 -12.94
C ILE A 141 1.10 -6.65 -14.20
N LEU A 142 1.29 -7.81 -14.81
CA LEU A 142 0.56 -8.20 -16.03
C LEU A 142 -0.95 -8.37 -15.77
N ASN A 143 -1.34 -8.71 -14.56
CA ASN A 143 -2.72 -8.89 -14.13
C ASN A 143 -3.31 -7.67 -13.40
N ALA A 144 -2.61 -6.53 -13.38
CA ALA A 144 -2.98 -5.35 -12.59
C ALA A 144 -4.43 -4.89 -12.82
N SER A 145 -4.91 -4.93 -14.07
CA SER A 145 -6.28 -4.54 -14.42
C SER A 145 -7.33 -5.45 -13.81
N SER A 146 -7.14 -6.77 -13.87
CA SER A 146 -8.08 -7.74 -13.27
C SER A 146 -8.05 -7.69 -11.74
N ILE A 147 -6.87 -7.46 -11.14
CA ILE A 147 -6.70 -7.27 -9.70
C ILE A 147 -7.44 -6.01 -9.24
N ALA A 148 -7.26 -4.88 -9.94
CA ALA A 148 -7.93 -3.62 -9.63
C ALA A 148 -9.47 -3.73 -9.69
N ALA A 149 -9.99 -4.53 -10.61
CA ALA A 149 -11.42 -4.74 -10.84
C ALA A 149 -12.01 -5.91 -10.02
N ALA A 150 -11.21 -6.65 -9.25
CA ALA A 150 -11.64 -7.88 -8.57
C ALA A 150 -12.80 -7.67 -7.57
N SER A 151 -12.90 -6.50 -6.97
CA SER A 151 -13.96 -6.16 -6.03
C SER A 151 -14.07 -4.64 -5.85
N PRO A 152 -15.26 -4.10 -5.59
CA PRO A 152 -15.43 -2.69 -5.22
C PRO A 152 -14.74 -2.34 -3.88
N ARG A 153 -14.30 -3.33 -3.11
CA ARG A 153 -13.50 -3.13 -1.89
C ARG A 153 -12.02 -2.86 -2.16
N VAL A 154 -11.54 -3.13 -3.37
CA VAL A 154 -10.19 -2.73 -3.78
C VAL A 154 -10.20 -1.22 -3.99
N THR A 155 -9.43 -0.49 -3.16
CA THR A 155 -9.41 0.97 -3.17
C THR A 155 -8.05 1.56 -3.51
N ALA A 156 -7.00 0.72 -3.56
CA ALA A 156 -5.67 1.14 -3.99
C ALA A 156 -4.85 -0.01 -4.59
N LEU A 157 -4.01 0.34 -5.57
CA LEU A 157 -2.85 -0.45 -5.99
C LEU A 157 -1.58 0.22 -5.43
N VAL A 158 -0.66 -0.58 -4.92
CA VAL A 158 0.60 -0.13 -4.33
C VAL A 158 1.75 -0.82 -5.06
N MET A 159 2.74 -0.06 -5.52
CA MET A 159 3.92 -0.65 -6.14
C MET A 159 4.90 -1.17 -5.10
N GLY A 160 5.29 -2.44 -5.21
CA GLY A 160 6.37 -3.04 -4.42
C GLY A 160 7.66 -3.10 -5.25
N THR A 161 8.30 -1.95 -5.44
CA THR A 161 9.42 -1.78 -6.38
C THR A 161 10.65 -2.61 -6.03
N SER A 162 10.88 -2.91 -4.76
CA SER A 162 12.05 -3.68 -4.30
C SER A 162 11.97 -5.15 -4.73
N ASP A 163 10.86 -5.82 -4.43
CA ASP A 163 10.64 -7.22 -4.81
C ASP A 163 10.51 -7.35 -6.33
N LEU A 164 9.80 -6.43 -6.97
CA LEU A 164 9.67 -6.42 -8.43
C LEU A 164 11.03 -6.30 -9.13
N THR A 165 11.92 -5.41 -8.65
CA THR A 165 13.28 -5.27 -9.20
C THR A 165 14.07 -6.57 -9.09
N LYS A 166 13.94 -7.26 -7.95
CA LYS A 166 14.56 -8.55 -7.69
C LYS A 166 14.03 -9.64 -8.63
N ASP A 167 12.70 -9.75 -8.75
CA ASP A 167 12.06 -10.77 -9.57
C ASP A 167 12.29 -10.56 -11.07
N LEU A 168 12.47 -9.31 -11.51
CA LEU A 168 12.87 -8.97 -12.87
C LEU A 168 14.37 -9.21 -13.14
N HIS A 169 15.15 -9.62 -12.12
CA HIS A 169 16.63 -9.70 -12.20
C HIS A 169 17.24 -8.38 -12.70
N ALA A 170 16.60 -7.26 -12.41
CA ALA A 170 17.02 -5.94 -12.88
C ALA A 170 17.93 -5.25 -11.86
N ARG A 171 18.64 -4.23 -12.32
CA ARG A 171 19.40 -3.34 -11.43
C ARG A 171 18.54 -2.18 -10.99
N ALA A 172 18.59 -1.84 -9.72
CA ALA A 172 18.03 -0.59 -9.23
C ALA A 172 18.82 0.57 -9.85
N THR A 173 18.12 1.48 -10.53
CA THR A 173 18.69 2.72 -11.07
C THR A 173 17.94 3.90 -10.47
N ARG A 174 18.60 5.07 -10.42
CA ARG A 174 18.01 6.29 -9.87
C ARG A 174 16.74 6.70 -10.62
N GLU A 175 16.79 6.60 -11.95
CA GLU A 175 15.68 6.93 -12.85
C GLU A 175 14.61 5.84 -12.93
N ARG A 176 14.82 4.70 -12.26
CA ARG A 176 13.94 3.54 -12.22
C ARG A 176 13.59 2.98 -13.61
N LEU A 177 14.52 3.12 -14.59
CA LEU A 177 14.31 2.73 -16.00
C LEU A 177 13.75 1.30 -16.18
N PRO A 178 14.23 0.27 -15.46
CA PRO A 178 13.68 -1.08 -15.59
C PRO A 178 12.23 -1.23 -15.13
N LEU A 179 11.72 -0.29 -14.34
CA LEU A 179 10.39 -0.34 -13.73
C LEU A 179 9.37 0.55 -14.44
N LEU A 180 9.76 1.41 -15.39
CA LEU A 180 8.87 2.41 -15.98
C LEU A 180 7.58 1.82 -16.54
N THR A 181 7.68 0.72 -17.30
CA THR A 181 6.51 0.02 -17.84
C THR A 181 5.59 -0.48 -16.74
N SER A 182 6.14 -1.08 -15.69
CA SER A 182 5.36 -1.62 -14.57
C SER A 182 4.66 -0.52 -13.79
N LEU A 183 5.35 0.61 -13.55
CA LEU A 183 4.78 1.79 -12.91
C LEU A 183 3.59 2.35 -13.70
N GLN A 184 3.73 2.48 -15.03
CA GLN A 184 2.67 2.97 -15.89
C GLN A 184 1.49 1.99 -15.97
N LEU A 185 1.73 0.67 -16.03
CA LEU A 185 0.67 -0.34 -16.01
C LEU A 185 -0.14 -0.29 -14.71
N CYS A 186 0.51 -0.07 -13.57
CA CYS A 186 -0.17 0.12 -12.29
C CYS A 186 -1.11 1.34 -12.32
N VAL A 187 -0.61 2.49 -12.80
CA VAL A 187 -1.43 3.71 -12.90
C VAL A 187 -2.60 3.52 -13.86
N LEU A 188 -2.37 2.94 -15.05
CA LEU A 188 -3.42 2.65 -16.02
C LEU A 188 -4.52 1.75 -15.42
N ALA A 189 -4.13 0.66 -14.73
CA ALA A 189 -5.06 -0.25 -14.10
C ALA A 189 -5.88 0.44 -12.98
N ALA A 190 -5.22 1.22 -12.14
CA ALA A 190 -5.88 1.97 -11.07
C ALA A 190 -6.88 2.99 -11.64
N ARG A 191 -6.50 3.77 -12.65
CA ARG A 191 -7.38 4.79 -13.27
C ARG A 191 -8.55 4.16 -14.02
N CYS A 192 -8.34 3.01 -14.69
CA CYS A 192 -9.41 2.25 -15.33
C CYS A 192 -10.48 1.80 -14.32
N SER A 193 -10.09 1.45 -13.11
CA SER A 193 -10.99 1.01 -12.04
C SER A 193 -11.44 2.15 -11.10
N GLY A 194 -10.98 3.39 -11.30
CA GLY A 194 -11.33 4.54 -10.47
C GLY A 194 -10.78 4.47 -9.03
N ILE A 195 -9.61 3.83 -8.85
CA ILE A 195 -8.96 3.65 -7.55
C ILE A 195 -7.61 4.36 -7.46
N THR A 196 -7.08 4.46 -6.26
CA THR A 196 -5.78 5.09 -5.97
C THR A 196 -4.61 4.27 -6.51
N ALA A 197 -3.60 4.94 -7.08
CA ALA A 197 -2.29 4.36 -7.37
C ALA A 197 -1.24 4.96 -6.43
N LEU A 198 -0.53 4.13 -5.69
CA LEU A 198 0.54 4.51 -4.76
C LEU A 198 1.88 3.98 -5.27
N ASP A 199 2.88 4.85 -5.30
CA ASP A 199 4.24 4.49 -5.73
C ASP A 199 4.96 3.64 -4.67
N GLY A 200 6.10 3.07 -5.05
CA GLY A 200 6.96 2.28 -4.18
C GLY A 200 7.71 3.11 -3.14
N VAL A 201 8.27 2.41 -2.17
CA VAL A 201 9.03 3.03 -1.08
C VAL A 201 10.39 3.56 -1.57
N HIS A 202 10.82 4.69 -1.01
CA HIS A 202 12.19 5.16 -1.12
C HIS A 202 13.02 4.64 0.06
N LEU A 203 14.05 3.84 -0.23
CA LEU A 203 14.80 3.11 0.82
C LEU A 203 15.98 3.89 1.38
N ASP A 204 16.59 4.78 0.57
CA ASP A 204 17.73 5.58 1.00
C ASP A 204 17.24 6.82 1.74
N LEU A 205 17.34 6.77 3.06
CA LEU A 205 16.85 7.84 3.93
C LEU A 205 17.77 9.07 3.97
N ASP A 206 18.99 8.93 3.49
CA ASP A 206 20.00 9.99 3.47
C ASP A 206 20.05 10.69 2.10
N ASP A 207 19.36 10.15 1.06
CA ASP A 207 19.26 10.75 -0.28
C ASP A 207 17.98 11.60 -0.43
N ASP A 208 17.96 12.78 0.19
CA ASP A 208 16.85 13.74 0.05
C ASP A 208 16.62 14.16 -1.43
N THR A 209 17.70 14.22 -2.23
CA THR A 209 17.61 14.61 -3.65
C THR A 209 16.95 13.52 -4.48
N GLY A 210 17.39 12.27 -4.33
CA GLY A 210 16.77 11.13 -5.01
C GLY A 210 15.32 10.91 -4.58
N PHE A 211 15.00 11.14 -3.31
CA PHE A 211 13.61 11.12 -2.84
C PHE A 211 12.75 12.17 -3.57
N ALA A 212 13.24 13.41 -3.67
CA ALA A 212 12.50 14.47 -4.36
C ALA A 212 12.34 14.19 -5.87
N GLU A 213 13.34 13.58 -6.50
CA GLU A 213 13.26 13.14 -7.91
C GLU A 213 12.25 12.02 -8.09
N ALA A 214 12.26 11.00 -7.23
CA ALA A 214 11.29 9.93 -7.25
C ALA A 214 9.85 10.45 -7.07
N CYS A 215 9.63 11.38 -6.15
CA CYS A 215 8.32 12.02 -5.95
C CYS A 215 7.85 12.79 -7.19
N ARG A 216 8.76 13.52 -7.86
CA ARG A 216 8.40 14.22 -9.12
C ARG A 216 8.05 13.23 -10.22
N GLN A 217 8.85 12.21 -10.42
CA GLN A 217 8.58 11.17 -11.42
C GLN A 217 7.25 10.46 -11.13
N ALA A 218 6.95 10.12 -9.87
CA ALA A 218 5.67 9.54 -9.47
C ALA A 218 4.50 10.47 -9.85
N ALA A 219 4.63 11.76 -9.56
CA ALA A 219 3.62 12.77 -9.91
C ALA A 219 3.43 12.89 -11.43
N ASP A 220 4.52 12.89 -12.20
CA ASP A 220 4.50 12.95 -13.66
C ASP A 220 3.83 11.71 -14.26
N PHE A 221 3.95 10.55 -13.63
CA PHE A 221 3.31 9.31 -14.02
C PHE A 221 1.83 9.22 -13.64
N GLY A 222 1.36 10.08 -12.73
CA GLY A 222 -0.03 10.10 -12.28
C GLY A 222 -0.30 9.28 -11.03
N PHE A 223 0.71 8.93 -10.23
CA PHE A 223 0.50 8.44 -8.87
C PHE A 223 -0.10 9.53 -7.97
N GLU A 224 -0.64 9.14 -6.81
CA GLU A 224 -1.21 10.14 -5.89
C GLU A 224 -0.17 11.21 -5.52
N ARG A 225 -0.59 12.47 -5.72
CA ARG A 225 0.30 13.62 -5.51
C ARG A 225 0.34 14.04 -4.05
N GLN A 226 1.53 14.39 -3.62
CA GLN A 226 1.67 15.49 -2.69
C GLN A 226 1.31 16.77 -3.46
N ASP A 227 0.06 17.26 -3.34
CA ASP A 227 -0.28 18.61 -3.79
C ASP A 227 0.50 19.58 -2.90
N ALA A 228 1.68 19.98 -3.38
CA ALA A 228 2.35 21.14 -2.86
C ALA A 228 1.51 22.34 -3.32
N ASP A 229 0.58 22.79 -2.48
CA ASP A 229 0.13 24.17 -2.53
C ASP A 229 1.40 25.03 -2.40
N PRO A 230 1.80 25.79 -3.43
CA PRO A 230 2.98 26.64 -3.37
C PRO A 230 2.96 27.64 -2.20
N SER A 231 1.80 27.95 -1.65
CA SER A 231 1.63 28.81 -0.47
C SER A 231 1.95 28.09 0.84
N GLN A 232 2.00 26.74 0.86
CA GLN A 232 2.32 25.91 2.02
C GLN A 232 3.73 25.27 1.95
N ALA A 233 4.53 25.56 0.94
CA ALA A 233 5.88 25.04 0.75
C ALA A 233 6.91 25.50 1.82
N GLY A 234 6.48 26.23 2.84
CA GLY A 234 7.31 26.68 3.97
C GLY A 234 7.43 25.73 5.15
N GLY A 235 6.82 24.55 5.13
CA GLY A 235 6.71 23.69 6.31
C GLY A 235 6.98 22.21 6.09
N ARG A 236 8.18 21.79 6.43
CA ARG A 236 8.60 20.44 6.86
C ARG A 236 8.54 19.33 5.81
N ARG A 237 9.71 18.99 5.30
CA ARG A 237 10.03 17.75 4.61
C ARG A 237 9.61 16.53 5.45
N GLN A 238 8.70 15.71 4.92
CA GLN A 238 8.35 14.45 5.54
C GLN A 238 9.42 13.42 5.19
N ARG A 239 10.16 12.98 6.18
CA ARG A 239 11.09 11.85 6.06
C ARG A 239 10.34 10.56 6.31
N SER A 240 10.45 9.58 5.42
CA SER A 240 10.13 8.20 5.74
C SER A 240 11.04 7.76 6.90
N VAL A 241 10.48 7.54 8.08
CA VAL A 241 11.28 7.20 9.27
C VAL A 241 11.49 5.70 9.29
N ARG A 242 12.72 5.28 8.97
CA ARG A 242 13.20 3.94 9.32
C ARG A 242 13.19 3.81 10.85
N ALA A 243 12.49 2.82 11.39
CA ALA A 243 12.76 2.38 12.75
C ALA A 243 14.19 1.81 12.75
N GLY A 244 15.09 2.49 13.47
CA GLY A 244 16.49 2.16 13.49
C GLY A 244 16.74 0.70 13.84
N ARG A 245 17.66 0.07 13.11
CA ARG A 245 18.36 -1.12 13.57
C ARG A 245 19.23 -0.69 14.77
N ARG A 246 18.92 -1.15 15.95
CA ARG A 246 19.81 -1.58 17.02
C ARG A 246 19.07 -2.57 17.87
#